data_547736b185c2cd353110e12959cb907e
#
_entry.id   547736b185c2cd353110e12959cb907e
#
_cell.length_a   1.000
_cell.length_b   1.000
_cell.length_c   1.000
_cell.angle_alpha   90.00
_cell.angle_beta   90.00
_cell.angle_gamma   90.00
#
_symmetry.space_group_name_H-M   'P 1'
#
loop_
_entity.id
_entity.type
_entity.pdbx_description
1 polymer ?
#
loop_
_entity_poly.entity_id
_entity_poly.type
_entity_poly.pdbx_seq_one_letter_code
_entity_poly.pdbx_strand_id
1 'polypeptide(L)'
;HGKRAAMRCWFGLFCGFSTAALFAAVAAYFAELALGVYIVYIKYLGASYMVYLAWKCYRSNISGGEGVKCSFWSGFIVQISNAKMILFNLTVYSSFVLPYSSRFIDLLPVAALLLIAGPGANMVWLLGGNLLRPYFIKYMHTVNMAISIALLLCAAMIVFL
;
A
#
# COMPACT_ATOMS: atom_id res chain seq x y z
N HIS A 1 -23.33 1.67 -8.60
CA HIS A 1 -22.65 0.67 -9.46
C HIS A 1 -23.09 -0.73 -9.02
N GLY A 2 -23.50 -1.62 -9.98
CA GLY A 2 -23.95 -2.96 -9.65
C GLY A 2 -22.82 -3.82 -9.06
N LYS A 3 -23.14 -4.81 -8.22
CA LYS A 3 -22.16 -5.71 -7.57
C LYS A 3 -21.13 -6.31 -8.55
N ARG A 4 -21.57 -6.63 -9.79
CA ARG A 4 -20.68 -7.16 -10.85
C ARG A 4 -19.61 -6.16 -11.31
N ALA A 5 -19.93 -4.88 -11.43
CA ALA A 5 -18.94 -3.84 -11.79
C ALA A 5 -17.94 -3.62 -10.66
N ALA A 6 -18.40 -3.61 -9.41
CA ALA A 6 -17.55 -3.49 -8.24
C ALA A 6 -16.56 -4.67 -8.12
N MET A 7 -17.01 -5.90 -8.36
CA MET A 7 -16.14 -7.09 -8.38
C MET A 7 -15.09 -7.04 -9.49
N ARG A 8 -15.45 -6.58 -10.70
CA ARG A 8 -14.49 -6.40 -11.80
C ARG A 8 -13.42 -5.37 -11.45
N CYS A 9 -13.83 -4.26 -10.84
CA CYS A 9 -12.90 -3.23 -10.38
C CYS A 9 -11.95 -3.76 -9.30
N TRP A 10 -12.49 -4.50 -8.31
CA TRP A 10 -11.68 -5.14 -7.28
C TRP A 10 -10.67 -6.14 -7.86
N PHE A 11 -11.09 -6.95 -8.83
CA PHE A 11 -10.17 -7.87 -9.50
C PHE A 11 -9.06 -7.12 -10.26
N GLY A 12 -9.39 -5.99 -10.88
CA GLY A 12 -8.39 -5.09 -11.46
C GLY A 12 -7.40 -4.56 -10.42
N LEU A 13 -7.90 -4.11 -9.26
CA LEU A 13 -7.07 -3.68 -8.13
C LEU A 13 -6.16 -4.82 -7.63
N PHE A 14 -6.70 -6.04 -7.52
CA PHE A 14 -5.92 -7.22 -7.12
C PHE A 14 -4.77 -7.50 -8.09
N CYS A 15 -5.06 -7.58 -9.40
CA CYS A 15 -4.04 -7.81 -10.43
C CYS A 15 -3.02 -6.66 -10.48
N GLY A 16 -3.46 -5.41 -10.38
CA GLY A 16 -2.57 -4.25 -10.34
C GLY A 16 -1.66 -4.26 -9.12
N PHE A 17 -2.20 -4.61 -7.95
CA PHE A 17 -1.39 -4.76 -6.72
C PHE A 17 -0.36 -5.87 -6.86
N SER A 18 -0.77 -7.04 -7.37
CA SER A 18 0.12 -8.19 -7.58
C SER A 18 1.29 -7.82 -8.50
N THR A 19 1.00 -7.15 -9.61
CA THR A 19 2.01 -6.67 -10.55
C THR A 19 2.95 -5.66 -9.90
N ALA A 20 2.41 -4.69 -9.17
CA ALA A 20 3.22 -3.67 -8.48
C ALA A 20 4.09 -4.29 -7.36
N ALA A 21 3.57 -5.25 -6.60
CA ALA A 21 4.32 -5.94 -5.55
C ALA A 21 5.46 -6.79 -6.12
N LEU A 22 5.22 -7.53 -7.20
CA LEU A 22 6.27 -8.31 -7.88
C LEU A 22 7.33 -7.38 -8.50
N PHE A 23 6.90 -6.31 -9.15
CA PHE A 23 7.84 -5.31 -9.69
C PHE A 23 8.70 -4.70 -8.58
N ALA A 24 8.10 -4.35 -7.44
CA ALA A 24 8.83 -3.82 -6.29
C ALA A 24 9.81 -4.85 -5.69
N ALA A 25 9.44 -6.14 -5.64
CA ALA A 25 10.34 -7.20 -5.19
C ALA A 25 11.57 -7.34 -6.10
N VAL A 26 11.35 -7.36 -7.43
CA VAL A 26 12.42 -7.40 -8.41
C VAL A 26 13.30 -6.15 -8.32
N ALA A 27 12.69 -4.97 -8.24
CA ALA A 27 13.42 -3.71 -8.10
C ALA A 27 14.25 -3.65 -6.80
N ALA A 28 13.69 -4.10 -5.67
CA ALA A 28 14.38 -4.18 -4.40
C ALA A 28 15.60 -5.12 -4.47
N TYR A 29 15.41 -6.31 -5.06
CA TYR A 29 16.48 -7.29 -5.24
C TYR A 29 17.65 -6.75 -6.08
N PHE A 30 17.35 -6.14 -7.23
CA PHE A 30 18.40 -5.55 -8.07
C PHE A 30 19.02 -4.30 -7.45
N ALA A 31 18.25 -3.51 -6.70
CA ALA A 31 18.77 -2.37 -5.97
C ALA A 31 19.77 -2.82 -4.89
N GLU A 32 19.53 -3.93 -4.20
CA GLU A 32 20.48 -4.50 -3.26
C GLU A 32 21.77 -4.93 -3.96
N LEU A 33 21.65 -5.68 -5.06
CA LEU A 33 22.82 -6.12 -5.85
C LEU A 33 23.67 -4.96 -6.36
N ALA A 34 23.03 -3.84 -6.77
CA ALA A 34 23.70 -2.69 -7.34
C ALA A 34 24.24 -1.72 -6.29
N LEU A 35 23.50 -1.51 -5.21
CA LEU A 35 23.75 -0.47 -4.22
C LEU A 35 24.41 -1.02 -2.94
N GLY A 36 24.30 -2.34 -2.68
CA GLY A 36 24.84 -2.96 -1.47
C GLY A 36 24.40 -2.22 -0.20
N VAL A 37 25.38 -1.75 0.58
CA VAL A 37 25.12 -1.01 1.83
C VAL A 37 24.29 0.28 1.67
N TYR A 38 24.27 0.85 0.47
CA TYR A 38 23.48 2.06 0.20
C TYR A 38 21.96 1.83 0.13
N ILE A 39 21.51 0.58 0.09
CA ILE A 39 20.08 0.23 0.13
C ILE A 39 19.41 0.77 1.41
N VAL A 40 20.18 0.96 2.49
CA VAL A 40 19.72 1.58 3.73
C VAL A 40 19.08 2.96 3.50
N TYR A 41 19.51 3.71 2.48
CA TYR A 41 18.90 5.00 2.17
C TYR A 41 17.46 4.87 1.62
N ILE A 42 17.11 3.74 1.02
CA ILE A 42 15.74 3.46 0.55
C ILE A 42 14.77 3.41 1.74
N LYS A 43 15.19 2.85 2.88
CA LYS A 43 14.36 2.82 4.09
C LYS A 43 14.05 4.24 4.61
N TYR A 44 15.01 5.15 4.57
CA TYR A 44 14.79 6.54 4.98
C TYR A 44 13.86 7.29 4.03
N LEU A 45 13.97 7.02 2.72
CA LEU A 45 13.03 7.55 1.73
C LEU A 45 11.61 7.03 1.99
N GLY A 46 11.45 5.73 2.26
CA GLY A 46 10.18 5.12 2.61
C GLY A 46 9.58 5.69 3.90
N ALA A 47 10.39 5.83 4.94
CA ALA A 47 9.97 6.42 6.22
C ALA A 47 9.52 7.88 6.03
N SER A 48 10.27 8.69 5.31
CA SER A 48 9.92 10.09 4.99
C SER A 48 8.59 10.16 4.23
N TYR A 49 8.37 9.25 3.28
CA TYR A 49 7.12 9.17 2.54
C TYR A 49 5.94 8.77 3.44
N MET A 50 6.14 7.86 4.40
CA MET A 50 5.11 7.51 5.39
C MET A 50 4.73 8.70 6.29
N VAL A 51 5.71 9.51 6.70
CA VAL A 51 5.46 10.75 7.44
C VAL A 51 4.63 11.74 6.59
N TYR A 52 4.98 11.90 5.31
CA TYR A 52 4.21 12.71 4.38
C TYR A 52 2.75 12.20 4.25
N LEU A 53 2.56 10.88 4.14
CA LEU A 53 1.23 10.28 4.06
C LEU A 53 0.43 10.47 5.35
N ALA A 54 1.07 10.35 6.51
CA ALA A 54 0.45 10.60 7.81
C ALA A 54 -0.07 12.04 7.89
N TRP A 55 0.74 13.01 7.48
CA TRP A 55 0.34 14.42 7.42
C TRP A 55 -0.81 14.65 6.45
N LYS A 56 -0.74 14.06 5.25
CA LYS A 56 -1.80 14.15 4.24
C LYS A 56 -3.10 13.51 4.72
N CYS A 57 -3.02 12.35 5.38
CA CYS A 57 -4.18 11.67 5.96
C CYS A 57 -4.83 12.51 7.06
N TYR A 58 -4.04 13.07 7.95
CA TYR A 58 -4.54 13.94 9.03
C TYR A 58 -5.29 15.17 8.50
N ARG A 59 -4.80 15.77 7.41
CA ARG A 59 -5.42 16.93 6.75
C ARG A 59 -6.55 16.58 5.77
N SER A 60 -6.79 15.31 5.51
CA SER A 60 -7.78 14.88 4.53
C SER A 60 -9.20 15.14 5.04
N ASN A 61 -9.97 15.88 4.24
CA ASN A 61 -11.42 15.98 4.35
C ASN A 61 -12.04 15.11 3.24
N ILE A 62 -13.24 14.54 3.48
CA ILE A 62 -13.96 13.81 2.44
C ILE A 62 -14.41 14.83 1.37
N SER A 63 -13.57 15.04 0.37
CA SER A 63 -14.06 15.55 -0.90
C SER A 63 -14.77 14.37 -1.58
N GLY A 64 -16.05 14.52 -1.86
CA GLY A 64 -16.80 13.52 -2.60
C GLY A 64 -16.10 13.28 -3.93
N GLY A 65 -15.38 12.16 -4.01
CA GLY A 65 -14.70 11.77 -5.24
C GLY A 65 -15.73 11.61 -6.33
N GLU A 66 -15.53 12.26 -7.47
CA GLU A 66 -16.29 12.00 -8.69
C GLU A 66 -16.27 10.48 -8.94
N GLY A 67 -17.46 9.91 -9.18
CA GLY A 67 -17.62 8.48 -9.29
C GLY A 67 -16.80 7.91 -10.45
N VAL A 68 -15.64 7.38 -10.15
CA VAL A 68 -14.81 6.66 -11.13
C VAL A 68 -15.63 5.48 -11.67
N LYS A 69 -15.73 5.35 -12.99
CA LYS A 69 -16.40 4.21 -13.62
C LYS A 69 -15.69 2.92 -13.18
N CYS A 70 -16.39 2.07 -12.44
CA CYS A 70 -15.86 0.79 -11.97
C CYS A 70 -15.67 -0.17 -13.14
N SER A 71 -14.43 -0.39 -13.57
CA SER A 71 -14.02 -1.37 -14.57
C SER A 71 -12.75 -2.09 -14.10
N PHE A 72 -12.44 -3.23 -14.71
CA PHE A 72 -11.15 -3.92 -14.44
C PHE A 72 -9.96 -2.98 -14.70
N TRP A 73 -9.94 -2.34 -15.85
CA TRP A 73 -8.84 -1.46 -16.24
C TRP A 73 -8.69 -0.23 -15.34
N SER A 74 -9.80 0.35 -14.87
CA SER A 74 -9.71 1.47 -13.92
C SER A 74 -9.07 1.04 -12.60
N GLY A 75 -9.45 -0.13 -12.07
CA GLY A 75 -8.83 -0.70 -10.87
C GLY A 75 -7.35 -1.02 -11.08
N PHE A 76 -7.02 -1.67 -12.18
CA PHE A 76 -5.63 -2.05 -12.52
C PHE A 76 -4.72 -0.83 -12.66
N ILE A 77 -5.10 0.15 -13.48
CA ILE A 77 -4.30 1.36 -13.72
C ILE A 77 -4.12 2.17 -12.45
N VAL A 78 -5.20 2.38 -11.68
CA VAL A 78 -5.12 3.09 -10.40
C VAL A 78 -4.10 2.45 -9.47
N GLN A 79 -4.06 1.13 -9.42
CA GLN A 79 -3.19 0.41 -8.50
C GLN A 79 -1.73 0.36 -8.98
N ILE A 80 -1.49 0.12 -10.27
CA ILE A 80 -0.12 0.07 -10.80
C ILE A 80 0.53 1.46 -10.85
N SER A 81 -0.27 2.52 -11.03
CA SER A 81 0.20 3.91 -11.00
C SER A 81 0.28 4.48 -9.59
N ASN A 82 -0.06 3.69 -8.58
CA ASN A 82 -0.09 4.15 -7.20
C ASN A 82 1.31 4.13 -6.58
N ALA A 83 2.03 5.23 -6.72
CA ALA A 83 3.38 5.40 -6.16
C ALA A 83 3.45 5.06 -4.66
N LYS A 84 2.36 5.32 -3.90
CA LYS A 84 2.25 4.94 -2.49
C LYS A 84 2.44 3.44 -2.30
N MET A 85 1.78 2.62 -3.12
CA MET A 85 1.83 1.16 -3.00
C MET A 85 3.17 0.61 -3.46
N ILE A 86 3.76 1.18 -4.50
CA ILE A 86 5.09 0.78 -4.99
C ILE A 86 6.14 1.08 -3.91
N LEU A 87 6.16 2.29 -3.37
CA LEU A 87 7.10 2.69 -2.32
C LEU A 87 6.88 1.91 -1.02
N PHE A 88 5.62 1.64 -0.65
CA PHE A 88 5.32 0.80 0.50
C PHE A 88 5.90 -0.62 0.34
N ASN A 89 5.63 -1.28 -0.78
CA ASN A 89 6.16 -2.60 -1.07
C ASN A 89 7.70 -2.60 -1.09
N LEU A 90 8.31 -1.62 -1.77
CA LEU A 90 9.76 -1.48 -1.81
C LEU A 90 10.35 -1.31 -0.40
N THR A 91 9.74 -0.48 0.44
CA THR A 91 10.16 -0.27 1.83
C THR A 91 10.03 -1.54 2.65
N VAL A 92 8.93 -2.30 2.49
CA VAL A 92 8.75 -3.57 3.20
C VAL A 92 9.85 -4.56 2.83
N TYR A 93 10.15 -4.74 1.54
CA TYR A 93 11.21 -5.64 1.11
C TYR A 93 12.59 -5.19 1.59
N SER A 94 12.92 -3.91 1.44
CA SER A 94 14.24 -3.38 1.83
C SER A 94 14.45 -3.34 3.35
N SER A 95 13.39 -3.22 4.15
CA SER A 95 13.53 -3.09 5.61
C SER A 95 13.37 -4.42 6.35
N PHE A 96 12.54 -5.35 5.83
CA PHE A 96 12.17 -6.55 6.57
C PHE A 96 12.68 -7.86 5.93
N VAL A 97 13.17 -7.84 4.70
CA VAL A 97 13.66 -9.06 4.03
C VAL A 97 15.14 -8.95 3.72
N LEU A 98 15.53 -7.95 2.96
CA LEU A 98 16.89 -7.81 2.44
C LEU A 98 17.98 -7.70 3.53
N PRO A 99 17.77 -7.10 4.71
CA PRO A 99 18.75 -7.10 5.78
C PRO A 99 19.07 -8.50 6.33
N TYR A 100 18.16 -9.47 6.13
CA TYR A 100 18.29 -10.83 6.66
C TYR A 100 18.62 -11.87 5.60
N SER A 101 18.32 -11.59 4.34
CA SER A 101 18.60 -12.52 3.22
C SER A 101 18.65 -11.80 1.87
N SER A 102 19.74 -12.03 1.14
CA SER A 102 19.95 -11.56 -0.24
C SER A 102 19.39 -12.53 -1.29
N ARG A 103 18.57 -13.49 -0.91
CA ARG A 103 18.00 -14.49 -1.84
C ARG A 103 16.62 -14.02 -2.33
N PHE A 104 16.43 -13.98 -3.65
CA PHE A 104 15.12 -13.60 -4.24
C PHE A 104 13.96 -14.46 -3.74
N ILE A 105 14.20 -15.76 -3.48
CA ILE A 105 13.18 -16.69 -3.00
C ILE A 105 12.57 -16.26 -1.65
N ASP A 106 13.34 -15.60 -0.80
CA ASP A 106 12.91 -15.20 0.54
C ASP A 106 12.02 -13.92 0.51
N LEU A 107 11.94 -13.24 -0.64
CA LEU A 107 10.97 -12.17 -0.89
C LEU A 107 9.56 -12.71 -1.15
N LEU A 108 9.43 -13.94 -1.67
CA LEU A 108 8.15 -14.51 -2.09
C LEU A 108 7.13 -14.72 -0.95
N PRO A 109 7.51 -15.22 0.24
CA PRO A 109 6.56 -15.33 1.36
C PRO A 109 5.99 -13.97 1.79
N VAL A 110 6.83 -12.94 1.82
CA VAL A 110 6.39 -11.58 2.16
C VAL A 110 5.52 -11.01 1.05
N ALA A 111 5.86 -11.26 -0.23
CA ALA A 111 5.01 -10.89 -1.36
C ALA A 111 3.62 -11.55 -1.24
N ALA A 112 3.56 -12.85 -0.92
CA ALA A 112 2.30 -13.57 -0.71
C ALA A 112 1.48 -12.98 0.43
N LEU A 113 2.13 -12.64 1.56
CA LEU A 113 1.47 -11.96 2.68
C LEU A 113 0.89 -10.61 2.26
N LEU A 114 1.63 -9.81 1.52
CA LEU A 114 1.19 -8.50 1.02
C LEU A 114 0.02 -8.65 0.03
N LEU A 115 0.02 -9.71 -0.81
CA LEU A 115 -1.08 -10.02 -1.73
C LEU A 115 -2.38 -10.39 -1.01
N ILE A 116 -2.28 -10.99 0.17
CA ILE A 116 -3.46 -11.29 1.00
C ILE A 116 -3.90 -10.03 1.76
N ALA A 117 -2.98 -9.32 2.40
CA ALA A 117 -3.29 -8.18 3.25
C ALA A 117 -3.84 -6.97 2.46
N GLY A 118 -3.17 -6.58 1.36
CA GLY A 118 -3.54 -5.40 0.59
C GLY A 118 -4.90 -5.52 -0.11
N PRO A 119 -5.06 -6.46 -1.05
CA PRO A 119 -6.35 -6.68 -1.72
C PRO A 119 -7.43 -7.20 -0.78
N GLY A 120 -7.08 -7.96 0.27
CA GLY A 120 -8.01 -8.39 1.32
C GLY A 120 -8.66 -7.22 2.05
N ALA A 121 -7.87 -6.22 2.45
CA ALA A 121 -8.39 -5.00 3.04
C ALA A 121 -9.33 -4.26 2.08
N ASN A 122 -8.99 -4.18 0.78
CA ASN A 122 -9.87 -3.58 -0.23
C ASN A 122 -11.18 -4.37 -0.40
N MET A 123 -11.15 -5.70 -0.23
CA MET A 123 -12.35 -6.55 -0.27
C MET A 123 -13.30 -6.25 0.91
N VAL A 124 -12.74 -6.09 2.10
CA VAL A 124 -13.53 -5.69 3.29
C VAL A 124 -14.23 -4.36 3.05
N TRP A 125 -13.54 -3.38 2.46
CA TRP A 125 -14.13 -2.11 2.08
C TRP A 125 -15.20 -2.22 1.00
N LEU A 126 -15.01 -3.09 0.02
CA LEU A 126 -15.99 -3.32 -1.04
C LEU A 126 -17.30 -3.91 -0.49
N LEU A 127 -17.19 -4.87 0.42
CA LEU A 127 -18.34 -5.57 1.00
C LEU A 127 -19.00 -4.77 2.12
N GLY A 128 -18.19 -4.15 2.97
CA GLY A 128 -18.65 -3.42 4.15
C GLY A 128 -18.84 -1.91 3.95
N GLY A 129 -18.41 -1.36 2.83
CA GLY A 129 -18.31 0.09 2.62
C GLY A 129 -19.65 0.82 2.82
N ASN A 130 -20.76 0.25 2.36
CA ASN A 130 -22.08 0.84 2.56
C ASN A 130 -22.51 0.86 4.03
N LEU A 131 -22.15 -0.16 4.80
CA LEU A 131 -22.44 -0.28 6.23
C LEU A 131 -21.52 0.63 7.05
N LEU A 132 -20.25 0.69 6.68
CA LEU A 132 -19.20 1.43 7.38
C LEU A 132 -19.18 2.92 7.04
N ARG A 133 -19.66 3.29 5.85
CA ARG A 133 -19.66 4.67 5.35
C ARG A 133 -20.22 5.70 6.34
N PRO A 134 -21.41 5.51 6.97
CA PRO A 134 -21.96 6.49 7.90
C PRO A 134 -21.08 6.65 9.14
N TYR A 135 -20.47 5.57 9.63
CA TYR A 135 -19.56 5.62 10.76
C TYR A 135 -18.25 6.36 10.41
N PHE A 136 -17.71 6.11 9.20
CA PHE A 136 -16.52 6.81 8.73
C PHE A 136 -16.77 8.31 8.55
N ILE A 137 -17.92 8.70 8.00
CA ILE A 137 -18.27 10.13 7.87
C ILE A 137 -18.39 10.77 9.27
N LYS A 138 -19.07 10.09 10.20
CA LYS A 138 -19.28 10.59 11.56
C LYS A 138 -17.98 10.74 12.36
N TYR A 139 -17.07 9.77 12.24
CA TYR A 139 -15.83 9.70 13.03
C TYR A 139 -14.57 9.94 12.19
N MET A 140 -14.71 10.64 11.06
CA MET A 140 -13.62 10.80 10.09
C MET A 140 -12.34 11.36 10.69
N HIS A 141 -12.44 12.38 11.53
CA HIS A 141 -11.27 12.99 12.16
C HIS A 141 -10.54 11.98 13.08
N THR A 142 -11.28 11.22 13.88
CA THR A 142 -10.71 10.18 14.76
C THR A 142 -10.04 9.06 13.94
N VAL A 143 -10.69 8.61 12.86
CA VAL A 143 -10.14 7.59 11.97
C VAL A 143 -8.87 8.07 11.27
N ASN A 144 -8.90 9.29 10.72
CA ASN A 144 -7.73 9.87 10.07
C ASN A 144 -6.57 10.06 11.06
N MET A 145 -6.87 10.47 12.29
CA MET A 145 -5.88 10.58 13.36
C MET A 145 -5.27 9.21 13.71
N ALA A 146 -6.10 8.18 13.87
CA ALA A 146 -5.62 6.83 14.16
C ALA A 146 -4.74 6.28 13.04
N ILE A 147 -5.15 6.45 11.76
CA ILE A 147 -4.34 6.05 10.60
C ILE A 147 -3.02 6.83 10.55
N SER A 148 -3.05 8.15 10.82
CA SER A 148 -1.85 8.98 10.84
C SER A 148 -0.87 8.55 11.93
N ILE A 149 -1.35 8.24 13.13
CA ILE A 149 -0.52 7.72 14.23
C ILE A 149 0.08 6.36 13.83
N ALA A 150 -0.71 5.45 13.27
CA ALA A 150 -0.20 4.16 12.81
C ALA A 150 0.90 4.31 11.75
N LEU A 151 0.73 5.22 10.78
CA LEU A 151 1.76 5.51 9.77
C LEU A 151 3.04 6.10 10.38
N LEU A 152 2.92 6.97 11.39
CA LEU A 152 4.08 7.53 12.10
C LEU A 152 4.81 6.45 12.91
N LEU A 153 4.08 5.56 13.57
CA LEU A 153 4.68 4.41 14.27
C LEU A 153 5.42 3.49 13.31
N CYS A 154 4.83 3.17 12.16
CA CYS A 154 5.51 2.40 11.11
C CYS A 154 6.78 3.11 10.60
N ALA A 155 6.72 4.43 10.37
CA ALA A 155 7.89 5.20 9.96
C ALA A 155 9.00 5.16 11.01
N ALA A 156 8.65 5.29 12.29
CA ALA A 156 9.58 5.18 13.40
C ALA A 156 10.21 3.77 13.48
N MET A 157 9.40 2.71 13.38
CA MET A 157 9.92 1.34 13.37
C MET A 157 10.93 1.11 12.25
N ILE A 158 10.67 1.63 11.03
CA ILE A 158 11.58 1.50 9.88
C ILE A 158 12.91 2.21 10.13
N VAL A 159 12.90 3.34 10.82
CA VAL A 159 14.14 4.11 11.11
C VAL A 159 14.97 3.46 12.19
N PHE A 160 14.33 2.90 13.23
CA PHE A 160 15.01 2.39 14.42
C PHE A 160 15.30 0.88 14.40
N LEU A 161 14.68 0.13 13.49
CA LEU A 161 15.02 -1.26 13.17
C LEU A 161 16.05 -1.34 12.06
#